data_f52beed3e631ccded73eeb21bc89dc96
#
_entry.id   f52beed3e631ccded73eeb21bc89dc96
#
_cell.length_a   1.000
_cell.length_b   1.000
_cell.length_c   1.000
_cell.angle_alpha   90.00
_cell.angle_beta   90.00
_cell.angle_gamma   90.00
#
_symmetry.space_group_name_H-M   'P 1'
#
loop_
_entity.id
_entity.type
_entity.pdbx_description
1 polymer ?
#
loop_
_entity_poly.entity_id
_entity_poly.type
_entity_poly.pdbx_seq_one_letter_code
_entity_poly.pdbx_strand_id
1 'polypeptide(L)'
;MFRSTIDCIATVEELDEFGIGIHFCESGGQPLDLSSAVGRMLITILAAFGEMERNLISERTRMALQHLKDTGKRFTYDKYGWDVDEDNNFIENEEEQYWIEYMKVRHEEDGISISQIARELNTCDVPTKRGGTWSHKQVSRIINRNEIN
;
A
#
# COMPACT_ATOMS: atom_id res chain seq x y z
N MET A 1 -1.79 -9.80 -20.24
CA MET A 1 -1.66 -10.38 -18.89
C MET A 1 -2.99 -10.20 -18.17
N PHE A 2 -3.63 -11.25 -17.73
CA PHE A 2 -4.95 -11.23 -17.09
C PHE A 2 -4.86 -10.70 -15.66
N ARG A 3 -5.92 -10.03 -15.18
CA ARG A 3 -5.96 -9.44 -13.84
C ARG A 3 -6.47 -10.42 -12.78
N SER A 4 -7.24 -11.39 -13.20
CA SER A 4 -7.79 -12.43 -12.31
C SER A 4 -8.05 -13.72 -13.12
N THR A 5 -8.32 -14.82 -12.42
CA THR A 5 -8.73 -16.09 -13.00
C THR A 5 -10.02 -15.94 -13.82
N ILE A 6 -10.99 -15.17 -13.31
CA ILE A 6 -12.27 -14.92 -13.98
C ILE A 6 -12.05 -14.16 -15.30
N ASP A 7 -11.20 -13.11 -15.27
CA ASP A 7 -10.86 -12.32 -16.46
C ASP A 7 -10.16 -13.18 -17.53
N CYS A 8 -9.29 -14.08 -17.10
CA CYS A 8 -8.63 -15.04 -17.99
C CYS A 8 -9.63 -15.97 -18.66
N ILE A 9 -10.49 -16.61 -17.89
CA ILE A 9 -11.48 -17.58 -18.39
C ILE A 9 -12.45 -16.89 -19.34
N ALA A 10 -13.02 -15.73 -18.97
CA ALA A 10 -13.95 -14.98 -19.81
C ALA A 10 -13.33 -14.57 -21.15
N THR A 11 -12.08 -14.07 -21.14
CA THR A 11 -11.38 -13.68 -22.37
C THR A 11 -11.09 -14.89 -23.25
N VAL A 12 -10.76 -16.04 -22.66
CA VAL A 12 -10.51 -17.29 -23.37
C VAL A 12 -11.78 -17.81 -24.04
N GLU A 13 -12.90 -17.78 -23.32
CA GLU A 13 -14.22 -18.18 -23.87
C GLU A 13 -14.63 -17.27 -25.03
N GLU A 14 -14.46 -15.96 -24.89
CA GLU A 14 -14.74 -15.00 -25.94
C GLU A 14 -13.90 -15.25 -27.20
N LEU A 15 -12.59 -15.53 -27.05
CA LEU A 15 -11.71 -15.84 -28.17
C LEU A 15 -12.08 -17.17 -28.85
N ASP A 16 -12.50 -18.16 -28.09
CA ASP A 16 -12.95 -19.46 -28.60
C ASP A 16 -14.23 -19.29 -29.43
N GLU A 17 -15.20 -18.45 -29.04
CA GLU A 17 -16.39 -18.11 -29.82
C GLU A 17 -16.06 -17.49 -31.19
N PHE A 18 -14.96 -16.72 -31.28
CA PHE A 18 -14.45 -16.15 -32.52
C PHE A 18 -13.57 -17.12 -33.33
N GLY A 19 -13.35 -18.35 -32.85
CA GLY A 19 -12.48 -19.34 -33.48
C GLY A 19 -10.99 -19.00 -33.41
N ILE A 20 -10.60 -18.17 -32.45
CA ILE A 20 -9.20 -17.72 -32.24
C ILE A 20 -8.51 -18.67 -31.25
N GLY A 21 -7.54 -19.44 -31.76
CA GLY A 21 -6.74 -20.35 -30.91
C GLY A 21 -5.72 -19.61 -30.08
N ILE A 22 -5.59 -20.01 -28.81
CA ILE A 22 -4.61 -19.45 -27.88
C ILE A 22 -3.40 -20.38 -27.79
N HIS A 23 -2.19 -19.81 -27.91
CA HIS A 23 -0.94 -20.52 -27.72
C HIS A 23 -0.24 -20.04 -26.46
N PHE A 24 0.09 -20.96 -25.57
CA PHE A 24 0.88 -20.67 -24.36
C PHE A 24 2.36 -20.94 -24.65
N CYS A 25 3.20 -19.91 -24.52
CA CYS A 25 4.64 -20.02 -24.74
C CYS A 25 5.30 -21.07 -23.84
N GLU A 26 4.83 -21.19 -22.60
CA GLU A 26 5.36 -22.15 -21.62
C GLU A 26 5.00 -23.60 -21.91
N SER A 27 4.00 -23.86 -22.76
CA SER A 27 3.59 -25.20 -23.18
C SER A 27 4.28 -25.66 -24.48
N GLY A 28 5.42 -25.05 -24.85
CA GLY A 28 6.14 -25.40 -26.07
C GLY A 28 5.46 -24.92 -27.36
N GLY A 29 4.55 -23.93 -27.25
CA GLY A 29 3.87 -23.33 -28.42
C GLY A 29 2.81 -24.21 -29.07
N GLN A 30 2.43 -25.31 -28.47
CA GLN A 30 1.30 -26.13 -28.95
C GLN A 30 -0.01 -25.40 -28.70
N PRO A 31 -0.95 -25.37 -29.67
CA PRO A 31 -2.26 -24.81 -29.46
C PRO A 31 -3.02 -25.63 -28.42
N LEU A 32 -3.62 -24.94 -27.46
CA LEU A 32 -4.50 -25.58 -26.50
C LEU A 32 -5.90 -25.64 -27.09
N ASP A 33 -6.44 -26.83 -27.22
CA ASP A 33 -7.81 -27.03 -27.66
C ASP A 33 -8.78 -26.68 -26.53
N LEU A 34 -9.32 -25.46 -26.58
CA LEU A 34 -10.23 -24.90 -25.58
C LEU A 34 -11.66 -25.47 -25.70
N SER A 35 -11.98 -26.07 -26.83
CA SER A 35 -13.28 -26.71 -27.01
C SER A 35 -13.41 -28.00 -26.18
N SER A 36 -12.26 -28.59 -25.80
CA SER A 36 -12.22 -29.79 -24.98
C SER A 36 -12.40 -29.48 -23.49
N ALA A 37 -13.03 -30.37 -22.73
CA ALA A 37 -13.15 -30.27 -21.29
C ALA A 37 -11.78 -30.23 -20.60
N VAL A 38 -10.79 -30.93 -21.14
CA VAL A 38 -9.41 -30.97 -20.65
C VAL A 38 -8.72 -29.64 -20.86
N GLY A 39 -8.89 -28.99 -22.02
CA GLY A 39 -8.32 -27.66 -22.29
C GLY A 39 -8.87 -26.59 -21.35
N ARG A 40 -10.16 -26.54 -21.12
CA ARG A 40 -10.82 -25.65 -20.15
C ARG A 40 -10.32 -25.88 -18.72
N MET A 41 -10.21 -27.15 -18.31
CA MET A 41 -9.67 -27.49 -17.00
C MET A 41 -8.21 -27.00 -16.85
N LEU A 42 -7.37 -27.17 -17.85
CA LEU A 42 -5.97 -26.75 -17.81
C LEU A 42 -5.82 -25.24 -17.66
N ILE A 43 -6.61 -24.45 -18.43
CA ILE A 43 -6.63 -22.99 -18.28
C ILE A 43 -7.05 -22.56 -16.88
N THR A 44 -8.10 -23.19 -16.35
CA THR A 44 -8.57 -22.88 -14.99
C THR A 44 -7.47 -23.12 -13.95
N ILE A 45 -6.74 -24.22 -14.09
CA ILE A 45 -5.60 -24.54 -13.22
C ILE A 45 -4.48 -23.51 -13.38
N LEU A 46 -4.08 -23.17 -14.60
CA LEU A 46 -3.02 -22.18 -14.85
C LEU A 46 -3.39 -20.79 -14.31
N ALA A 47 -4.63 -20.36 -14.50
CA ALA A 47 -5.13 -19.12 -13.95
C ALA A 47 -5.12 -19.12 -12.41
N ALA A 48 -5.53 -20.22 -11.78
CA ALA A 48 -5.49 -20.40 -10.33
C ALA A 48 -4.06 -20.38 -9.78
N PHE A 49 -3.07 -20.96 -10.48
CA PHE A 49 -1.66 -20.86 -10.12
C PHE A 49 -1.14 -19.41 -10.16
N GLY A 50 -1.49 -18.64 -11.19
CA GLY A 50 -1.12 -17.24 -11.29
C GLY A 50 -1.72 -16.38 -10.17
N GLU A 51 -2.94 -16.69 -9.72
CA GLU A 51 -3.56 -16.03 -8.58
C GLU A 51 -2.89 -16.42 -7.25
N MET A 52 -2.59 -17.71 -7.08
CA MET A 52 -1.87 -18.22 -5.91
C MET A 52 -0.48 -17.54 -5.79
N GLU A 53 0.28 -17.46 -6.88
CA GLU A 53 1.60 -16.78 -6.87
C GLU A 53 1.49 -15.32 -6.43
N ARG A 54 0.49 -14.59 -6.95
CA ARG A 54 0.24 -13.20 -6.55
C ARG A 54 -0.09 -13.08 -5.08
N ASN A 55 -0.90 -14.00 -4.54
CA ASN A 55 -1.28 -14.03 -3.13
C ASN A 55 -0.05 -14.33 -2.25
N LEU A 56 0.80 -15.28 -2.63
CA LEU A 56 2.04 -15.59 -1.93
C LEU A 56 3.02 -14.39 -1.88
N ILE A 57 3.16 -13.65 -3.00
CA ILE A 57 3.98 -12.42 -3.04
C ILE A 57 3.41 -11.37 -2.08
N SER A 58 2.09 -11.18 -2.10
CA SER A 58 1.40 -10.24 -1.20
C SER A 58 1.60 -10.61 0.28
N GLU A 59 1.45 -11.88 0.61
CA GLU A 59 1.65 -12.39 1.97
C GLU A 59 3.10 -12.23 2.44
N ARG A 60 4.09 -12.57 1.62
CA ARG A 60 5.51 -12.35 1.93
C ARG A 60 5.82 -10.87 2.16
N THR A 61 5.28 -9.99 1.32
CA THR A 61 5.45 -8.53 1.50
C THR A 61 4.83 -8.05 2.80
N ARG A 62 3.63 -8.54 3.14
CA ARG A 62 2.95 -8.19 4.39
C ARG A 62 3.73 -8.67 5.62
N MET A 63 4.25 -9.90 5.59
CA MET A 63 5.07 -10.44 6.68
C MET A 63 6.38 -9.65 6.84
N ALA A 64 7.05 -9.30 5.74
CA ALA A 64 8.26 -8.48 5.78
C ALA A 64 8.01 -7.09 6.37
N LEU A 65 6.92 -6.42 5.97
CA LEU A 65 6.53 -5.13 6.53
C LEU A 65 6.15 -5.23 8.01
N GLN A 66 5.47 -6.32 8.41
CA GLN A 66 5.14 -6.55 9.82
C GLN A 66 6.40 -6.76 10.65
N HIS A 67 7.36 -7.55 10.17
CA HIS A 67 8.65 -7.75 10.83
C HIS A 67 9.42 -6.42 11.02
N LEU A 68 9.43 -5.54 10.01
CA LEU A 68 10.04 -4.22 10.14
C LEU A 68 9.34 -3.36 11.19
N LYS A 69 8.00 -3.44 11.27
CA LYS A 69 7.22 -2.78 12.33
C LYS A 69 7.60 -3.28 13.72
N ASP A 70 7.63 -4.59 13.90
CA ASP A 70 7.88 -5.24 15.19
C ASP A 70 9.31 -4.99 15.68
N THR A 71 10.24 -4.76 14.75
CA THR A 71 11.65 -4.45 15.06
C THR A 71 11.93 -2.94 15.16
N GLY A 72 10.92 -2.08 15.04
CA GLY A 72 11.07 -0.62 15.10
C GLY A 72 11.82 -0.01 13.90
N LYS A 73 12.09 -0.80 12.86
CA LYS A 73 12.79 -0.33 11.66
C LYS A 73 11.89 0.46 10.73
N ARG A 74 12.49 1.36 9.97
CA ARG A 74 11.79 2.13 8.95
C ARG A 74 11.15 1.22 7.91
N PHE A 75 9.82 1.29 7.79
CA PHE A 75 9.03 0.54 6.81
C PHE A 75 8.14 1.45 5.94
N THR A 76 8.21 2.77 6.17
CA THR A 76 7.39 3.77 5.48
C THR A 76 8.20 5.04 5.21
N TYR A 77 7.57 6.00 4.55
CA TYR A 77 8.14 7.32 4.32
C TYR A 77 8.38 8.07 5.63
N ASP A 78 9.18 9.16 5.53
CA ASP A 78 9.51 10.04 6.65
C ASP A 78 8.25 10.44 7.43
N LYS A 79 8.28 10.18 8.71
CA LYS A 79 7.17 10.31 9.62
C LYS A 79 7.42 11.53 10.49
N TYR A 80 6.49 12.49 10.51
CA TYR A 80 6.60 13.65 11.40
C TYR A 80 6.63 13.18 12.85
N GLY A 81 7.55 13.74 13.64
CA GLY A 81 7.86 13.32 15.00
C GLY A 81 9.02 12.33 15.10
N TRP A 82 9.57 11.84 13.97
CA TRP A 82 10.58 10.79 13.97
C TRP A 82 11.64 11.05 12.92
N ASP A 83 12.88 10.88 13.29
CA ASP A 83 14.04 10.81 12.40
C ASP A 83 14.45 9.34 12.20
N VAL A 84 15.44 9.10 11.36
CA VAL A 84 15.94 7.76 11.06
C VAL A 84 17.45 7.76 11.28
N ASP A 85 17.96 6.82 12.07
CA ASP A 85 19.38 6.62 12.30
C ASP A 85 20.08 5.91 11.13
N GLU A 86 21.40 5.73 11.25
CA GLU A 86 22.23 5.04 10.24
C GLU A 86 21.82 3.56 10.06
N ASP A 87 21.23 2.94 11.08
CA ASP A 87 20.77 1.54 11.08
C ASP A 87 19.31 1.39 10.62
N ASN A 88 18.70 2.47 10.11
CA ASN A 88 17.28 2.51 9.69
C ASN A 88 16.26 2.33 10.83
N ASN A 89 16.61 2.65 12.09
CA ASN A 89 15.65 2.68 13.17
C ASN A 89 15.02 4.06 13.30
N PHE A 90 13.77 4.12 13.75
CA PHE A 90 13.13 5.39 14.09
C PHE A 90 13.64 5.90 15.43
N ILE A 91 14.09 7.14 15.45
CA ILE A 91 14.46 7.91 16.67
C ILE A 91 13.51 9.09 16.81
N GLU A 92 13.13 9.44 18.04
CA GLU A 92 12.24 10.57 18.28
C GLU A 92 12.94 11.90 17.94
N ASN A 93 12.22 12.76 17.23
CA ASN A 93 12.61 14.14 17.01
C ASN A 93 11.87 15.02 18.02
N GLU A 94 12.58 15.51 19.03
CA GLU A 94 12.00 16.25 20.17
C GLU A 94 11.22 17.49 19.73
N GLU A 95 11.72 18.24 18.74
CA GLU A 95 11.05 19.43 18.23
C GLU A 95 9.73 19.09 17.52
N GLU A 96 9.75 18.06 16.67
CA GLU A 96 8.54 17.62 15.97
C GLU A 96 7.54 16.96 16.93
N GLN A 97 8.00 16.27 17.98
CA GLN A 97 7.14 15.70 19.03
C GLN A 97 6.42 16.79 19.82
N TYR A 98 7.12 17.89 20.15
CA TYR A 98 6.50 19.05 20.77
C TYR A 98 5.32 19.59 19.92
N TRP A 99 5.50 19.70 18.61
CA TRP A 99 4.43 20.17 17.73
C TRP A 99 3.29 19.17 17.57
N ILE A 100 3.57 17.87 17.67
CA ILE A 100 2.50 16.84 17.69
C ILE A 100 1.62 17.03 18.94
N GLU A 101 2.26 17.18 20.09
CA GLU A 101 1.52 17.39 21.35
C GLU A 101 0.72 18.70 21.31
N TYR A 102 1.32 19.79 20.83
CA TYR A 102 0.61 21.04 20.59
C TYR A 102 -0.64 20.84 19.74
N MET A 103 -0.56 20.12 18.62
CA MET A 103 -1.72 19.85 17.75
C MET A 103 -2.81 19.07 18.47
N LYS A 104 -2.45 18.07 19.29
CA LYS A 104 -3.40 17.26 20.05
C LYS A 104 -4.11 18.10 21.11
N VAL A 105 -3.39 18.82 21.96
CA VAL A 105 -3.95 19.67 23.01
C VAL A 105 -4.87 20.72 22.42
N ARG A 106 -4.46 21.41 21.35
CA ARG A 106 -5.28 22.41 20.67
C ARG A 106 -6.59 21.84 20.11
N HIS A 107 -6.55 20.61 19.63
CA HIS A 107 -7.74 19.97 19.09
C HIS A 107 -8.64 19.38 20.16
N GLU A 108 -8.09 18.62 21.13
CA GLU A 108 -8.82 17.84 22.12
C GLU A 108 -9.28 18.67 23.31
N GLU A 109 -8.41 19.57 23.82
CA GLU A 109 -8.72 20.36 25.02
C GLU A 109 -9.33 21.73 24.67
N ASP A 110 -8.75 22.44 23.68
CA ASP A 110 -9.23 23.78 23.30
C ASP A 110 -10.36 23.74 22.27
N GLY A 111 -10.68 22.59 21.70
CA GLY A 111 -11.75 22.41 20.71
C GLY A 111 -11.50 23.11 19.38
N ILE A 112 -10.22 23.42 19.06
CA ILE A 112 -9.89 24.15 17.84
C ILE A 112 -9.96 23.25 16.61
N SER A 113 -10.50 23.79 15.52
CA SER A 113 -10.64 23.03 14.28
C SER A 113 -9.28 22.72 13.65
N ILE A 114 -9.15 21.52 13.06
CA ILE A 114 -7.94 21.06 12.37
C ILE A 114 -7.46 22.08 11.32
N SER A 115 -8.39 22.72 10.61
CA SER A 115 -8.06 23.74 9.61
C SER A 115 -7.49 25.02 10.23
N GLN A 116 -7.89 25.35 11.44
CA GLN A 116 -7.34 26.50 12.16
C GLN A 116 -5.96 26.19 12.72
N ILE A 117 -5.75 24.99 13.27
CA ILE A 117 -4.43 24.52 13.71
C ILE A 117 -3.43 24.55 12.55
N ALA A 118 -3.82 24.09 11.35
CA ALA A 118 -2.96 24.17 10.17
C ALA A 118 -2.55 25.62 9.81
N ARG A 119 -3.46 26.59 9.98
CA ARG A 119 -3.16 28.01 9.78
C ARG A 119 -2.20 28.56 10.85
N GLU A 120 -2.43 28.21 12.11
CA GLU A 120 -1.57 28.59 13.23
C GLU A 120 -0.13 28.11 13.01
N LEU A 121 0.05 26.83 12.64
CA LEU A 121 1.36 26.27 12.33
C LEU A 121 2.05 26.99 11.16
N ASN A 122 1.32 27.34 10.12
CA ASN A 122 1.87 28.11 9.00
C ASN A 122 2.20 29.55 9.37
N THR A 123 1.44 30.17 10.27
CA THR A 123 1.71 31.53 10.75
C THR A 123 2.94 31.57 11.65
N CYS A 124 3.21 30.50 12.37
CA CYS A 124 4.41 30.33 13.21
C CYS A 124 5.62 29.79 12.44
N ASP A 125 5.52 29.67 11.10
CA ASP A 125 6.57 29.11 10.22
C ASP A 125 7.09 27.73 10.68
N VAL A 126 6.22 26.89 11.28
CA VAL A 126 6.59 25.54 11.73
C VAL A 126 6.92 24.67 10.50
N PRO A 127 8.13 24.08 10.42
CA PRO A 127 8.50 23.30 9.25
C PRO A 127 7.71 21.98 9.16
N THR A 128 7.31 21.61 7.95
CA THR A 128 6.83 20.25 7.70
C THR A 128 7.98 19.31 7.39
N LYS A 129 7.84 18.01 7.57
CA LYS A 129 8.91 17.00 7.35
C LYS A 129 9.59 17.08 5.97
N ARG A 130 8.86 17.55 4.94
CA ARG A 130 9.35 17.63 3.56
C ARG A 130 9.52 19.05 3.04
N GLY A 131 9.38 20.03 3.92
CA GLY A 131 9.24 21.44 3.52
C GLY A 131 7.82 21.71 2.96
N GLY A 132 7.45 22.98 2.88
CA GLY A 132 6.13 23.41 2.40
C GLY A 132 5.20 23.81 3.54
N THR A 133 3.91 23.96 3.23
CA THR A 133 2.89 24.45 4.16
C THR A 133 2.03 23.32 4.75
N TRP A 134 1.57 23.54 5.97
CA TRP A 134 0.64 22.66 6.64
C TRP A 134 -0.74 22.70 5.99
N SER A 135 -1.28 21.53 5.71
CA SER A 135 -2.67 21.35 5.26
C SER A 135 -3.49 20.65 6.35
N HIS A 136 -4.82 20.85 6.33
CA HIS A 136 -5.71 20.17 7.26
C HIS A 136 -5.58 18.64 7.22
N LYS A 137 -5.28 18.05 6.05
CA LYS A 137 -5.09 16.60 5.88
C LYS A 137 -3.83 16.08 6.60
N GLN A 138 -2.76 16.87 6.62
CA GLN A 138 -1.53 16.51 7.34
C GLN A 138 -1.77 16.55 8.84
N VAL A 139 -2.36 17.63 9.34
CA VAL A 139 -2.69 17.78 10.78
C VAL A 139 -3.67 16.67 11.21
N SER A 140 -4.75 16.43 10.47
CA SER A 140 -5.69 15.35 10.75
C SER A 140 -5.01 13.97 10.82
N ARG A 141 -4.09 13.70 9.90
CA ARG A 141 -3.35 12.43 9.89
C ARG A 141 -2.43 12.28 11.11
N ILE A 142 -1.86 13.37 11.60
CA ILE A 142 -0.98 13.35 12.75
C ILE A 142 -1.80 13.15 14.04
N ILE A 143 -2.86 13.93 14.23
CA ILE A 143 -3.74 13.83 15.43
C ILE A 143 -4.40 12.44 15.53
N ASN A 144 -4.92 11.92 14.41
CA ASN A 144 -5.61 10.63 14.38
C ASN A 144 -4.66 9.42 14.32
N ARG A 145 -3.34 9.64 14.35
CA ARG A 145 -2.38 8.55 14.38
C ARG A 145 -2.34 7.98 15.78
N ASN A 146 -2.84 6.76 15.94
CA ASN A 146 -2.54 5.98 17.13
C ASN A 146 -1.02 5.81 17.21
N GLU A 147 -0.47 5.96 18.40
CA GLU A 147 0.96 5.78 18.69
C GLU A 147 1.47 4.49 18.07
N ILE A 148 2.76 4.48 17.74
CA ILE A 148 3.40 3.30 17.13
C ILE A 148 3.28 2.15 18.12
N ASN A 149 2.35 1.24 17.86
CA ASN A 149 2.45 -0.15 18.26
C ASN A 149 2.93 -0.94 17.07
#